data_8b0bb96559c77e104acf49e156c81832
#
_entry.id   8b0bb96559c77e104acf49e156c81832
#
_cell.length_a   1.000
_cell.length_b   1.000
_cell.length_c   1.000
_cell.angle_alpha   90.00
_cell.angle_beta   90.00
_cell.angle_gamma   90.00
#
_symmetry.space_group_name_H-M   'P 1'
#
loop_
_entity.id
_entity.type
_entity.pdbx_description
1 polymer ?
#
loop_
_entity_poly.entity_id
_entity_poly.type
_entity_poly.pdbx_seq_one_letter_code
_entity_poly.pdbx_strand_id
1 'polypeptide(L)'
;CPRLLVAYEGETPIGKLLCILRRSTRLCRFVEKGYAYGVGEYFSSSYRKEEIFRELLSYFTLQFSERAFILEFRNLEEPLFGYRYFRQNGYFPVRWLRVRNSLHHDSLDKWMSASRKKQISHGLKNGAVIEVAHTKEELKAFFSMLKRYYSPKIHRYLPDIGFFSTLLEHSSHCGKIFIVRYKDKIIGGSVCLFSGSDAYLLF
;
A
#
# COMPACT_ATOMS: atom_id res chain seq x y z
N CYS A 1 -2.42 15.82 1.51
CA CYS A 1 -1.18 16.33 2.11
C CYS A 1 -0.64 15.28 3.08
N PRO A 2 0.59 14.75 2.88
CA PRO A 2 1.22 13.85 3.83
C PRO A 2 1.66 14.62 5.09
N ARG A 3 1.62 13.94 6.21
CA ARG A 3 2.09 14.41 7.53
C ARG A 3 2.84 13.28 8.19
N LEU A 4 4.03 13.55 8.68
CA LEU A 4 4.78 12.63 9.52
C LEU A 4 4.61 13.04 10.97
N LEU A 5 3.97 12.18 11.76
CA LEU A 5 3.91 12.33 13.21
C LEU A 5 5.14 11.66 13.80
N VAL A 6 5.79 12.31 14.75
CA VAL A 6 6.97 11.79 15.42
C VAL A 6 6.74 11.89 16.93
N ALA A 7 6.95 10.79 17.64
CA ALA A 7 6.95 10.74 19.08
C ALA A 7 8.39 10.93 19.60
N TYR A 8 8.56 11.75 20.63
CA TYR A 8 9.86 12.05 21.23
C TYR A 8 9.87 11.70 22.71
N GLU A 9 11.02 11.24 23.17
CA GLU A 9 11.40 11.18 24.57
C GLU A 9 12.49 12.24 24.81
N GLY A 10 12.12 13.37 25.42
CA GLY A 10 13.00 14.56 25.39
C GLY A 10 13.27 15.03 23.97
N GLU A 11 14.51 15.00 23.53
CA GLU A 11 14.91 15.36 22.17
C GLU A 11 15.08 14.13 21.23
N THR A 12 14.96 12.93 21.77
CA THR A 12 15.20 11.69 21.01
C THR A 12 13.92 11.19 20.36
N PRO A 13 13.87 10.98 19.03
CA PRO A 13 12.72 10.40 18.37
C PRO A 13 12.60 8.91 18.74
N ILE A 14 11.45 8.50 19.25
CA ILE A 14 11.17 7.12 19.69
C ILE A 14 10.18 6.38 18.79
N GLY A 15 9.46 7.10 17.94
CA GLY A 15 8.55 6.49 16.98
C GLY A 15 8.03 7.48 15.96
N LYS A 16 7.57 6.98 14.81
CA LYS A 16 6.98 7.80 13.75
C LYS A 16 5.79 7.09 13.09
N LEU A 17 4.82 7.89 12.62
CA LEU A 17 3.64 7.45 11.91
C LEU A 17 3.37 8.36 10.72
N LEU A 18 3.29 7.79 9.52
CA LEU A 18 2.93 8.53 8.32
C LEU A 18 1.40 8.58 8.17
N CYS A 19 0.88 9.79 8.09
CA CYS A 19 -0.54 10.07 7.90
C CYS A 19 -0.77 10.90 6.65
N ILE A 20 -1.93 10.76 6.03
CA ILE A 20 -2.28 11.46 4.79
C ILE A 20 -3.66 12.09 4.94
N LEU A 21 -3.76 13.40 4.75
CA LEU A 21 -5.03 14.09 4.54
C LEU A 21 -5.33 14.17 3.04
N ARG A 22 -6.48 13.66 2.65
CA ARG A 22 -6.90 13.62 1.26
C ARG A 22 -8.32 14.18 1.11
N ARG A 23 -8.53 15.04 0.14
CA ARG A 23 -9.86 15.47 -0.26
C ARG A 23 -10.61 14.35 -0.97
N SER A 24 -11.84 14.13 -0.60
CA SER A 24 -12.61 12.96 -1.04
C SER A 24 -12.94 12.98 -2.52
N THR A 25 -13.36 14.13 -3.05
CA THR A 25 -13.69 14.30 -4.47
C THR A 25 -13.54 15.77 -4.91
N ARG A 26 -13.48 15.98 -6.23
CA ARG A 26 -13.46 17.33 -6.83
C ARG A 26 -14.73 18.13 -6.55
N LEU A 27 -15.86 17.44 -6.36
CA LEU A 27 -17.17 18.05 -6.07
C LEU A 27 -17.32 18.44 -4.59
N CYS A 28 -16.74 17.65 -3.66
CA CYS A 28 -16.84 17.90 -2.22
C CYS A 28 -15.51 18.43 -1.69
N ARG A 29 -15.20 19.69 -2.00
CA ARG A 29 -13.96 20.35 -1.56
C ARG A 29 -13.80 20.42 -0.03
N PHE A 30 -14.91 20.26 0.71
CA PHE A 30 -14.95 20.40 2.17
C PHE A 30 -14.82 19.07 2.92
N VAL A 31 -14.85 17.91 2.21
CA VAL A 31 -14.76 16.59 2.86
C VAL A 31 -13.35 16.06 2.71
N GLU A 32 -12.58 16.18 3.76
CA GLU A 32 -11.27 15.54 3.86
C GLU A 32 -11.41 14.16 4.52
N LYS A 33 -10.55 13.24 4.15
CA LYS A 33 -10.38 11.94 4.79
C LYS A 33 -8.95 11.83 5.29
N GLY A 34 -8.80 11.38 6.53
CA GLY A 34 -7.51 11.06 7.10
C GLY A 34 -7.20 9.58 6.94
N TYR A 35 -5.98 9.27 6.53
CA TYR A 35 -5.50 7.90 6.37
C TYR A 35 -4.19 7.70 7.09
N ALA A 36 -4.05 6.55 7.74
CA ALA A 36 -2.77 6.02 8.18
C ALA A 36 -2.64 4.56 7.72
N TYR A 37 -1.50 4.22 7.14
CA TYR A 37 -1.20 2.87 6.67
C TYR A 37 -0.04 2.30 7.47
N GLY A 38 -0.25 1.11 8.03
CA GLY A 38 0.70 0.51 8.96
C GLY A 38 0.62 1.15 10.34
N VAL A 39 1.32 0.58 11.28
CA VAL A 39 1.33 1.01 12.68
C VAL A 39 2.49 1.95 13.03
N GLY A 40 3.27 2.35 12.04
CA GLY A 40 4.45 3.20 12.23
C GLY A 40 5.73 2.41 12.47
N GLU A 41 6.81 3.12 12.78
CA GLU A 41 8.10 2.58 13.16
C GLU A 41 8.46 3.06 14.56
N TYR A 42 9.15 2.20 15.34
CA TYR A 42 9.48 2.44 16.74
C TYR A 42 10.96 2.19 16.98
N PHE A 43 11.61 3.11 17.67
CA PHE A 43 13.07 3.13 17.86
C PHE A 43 13.47 2.98 19.32
N SER A 44 12.53 3.12 20.27
CA SER A 44 12.82 3.03 21.70
C SER A 44 12.95 1.57 22.15
N SER A 45 13.93 1.33 23.02
CA SER A 45 14.03 0.12 23.83
C SER A 45 13.39 0.24 25.21
N SER A 46 13.14 1.48 25.65
CA SER A 46 12.59 1.79 26.99
C SER A 46 11.07 1.68 27.06
N TYR A 47 10.39 1.93 25.95
CA TYR A 47 8.93 1.87 25.87
C TYR A 47 8.44 0.73 24.97
N ARG A 48 7.32 0.14 25.36
CA ARG A 48 6.65 -0.83 24.50
C ARG A 48 6.08 -0.15 23.25
N LYS A 49 6.16 -0.82 22.13
CA LYS A 49 5.69 -0.30 20.83
C LYS A 49 4.23 0.18 20.90
N GLU A 50 3.38 -0.54 21.63
CA GLU A 50 1.97 -0.18 21.79
C GLU A 50 1.77 1.11 22.59
N GLU A 51 2.65 1.44 23.52
CA GLU A 51 2.56 2.69 24.30
C GLU A 51 2.88 3.89 23.44
N ILE A 52 3.95 3.80 22.63
CA ILE A 52 4.28 4.84 21.65
C ILE A 52 3.17 4.97 20.61
N PHE A 53 2.65 3.83 20.16
CA PHE A 53 1.53 3.80 19.20
C PHE A 53 0.28 4.48 19.78
N ARG A 54 -0.03 4.27 21.05
CA ARG A 54 -1.15 4.94 21.73
C ARG A 54 -1.07 6.46 21.59
N GLU A 55 0.08 7.03 21.87
CA GLU A 55 0.28 8.49 21.79
C GLU A 55 0.15 8.99 20.35
N LEU A 56 0.80 8.30 19.39
CA LEU A 56 0.71 8.65 17.98
C LEU A 56 -0.72 8.54 17.45
N LEU A 57 -1.46 7.50 17.82
CA LEU A 57 -2.86 7.30 17.43
C LEU A 57 -3.78 8.37 18.02
N SER A 58 -3.61 8.67 19.30
CA SER A 58 -4.40 9.69 20.00
C SER A 58 -4.16 11.07 19.38
N TYR A 59 -2.92 11.41 19.13
CA TYR A 59 -2.55 12.67 18.46
C TYR A 59 -3.09 12.73 17.02
N PHE A 60 -2.93 11.64 16.24
CA PHE A 60 -3.53 11.54 14.91
C PHE A 60 -5.03 11.78 14.94
N THR A 61 -5.72 11.11 15.85
CA THR A 61 -7.17 11.22 15.96
C THR A 61 -7.57 12.64 16.31
N LEU A 62 -6.95 13.24 17.31
CA LEU A 62 -7.26 14.61 17.76
C LEU A 62 -7.05 15.63 16.66
N GLN A 63 -5.86 15.63 16.06
CA GLN A 63 -5.49 16.65 15.06
C GLN A 63 -6.22 16.51 13.72
N PHE A 64 -6.57 15.28 13.33
CA PHE A 64 -7.19 15.06 12.03
C PHE A 64 -8.72 15.06 12.10
N SER A 65 -9.34 14.80 13.26
CA SER A 65 -10.80 14.85 13.44
C SER A 65 -11.38 16.26 13.25
N GLU A 66 -10.59 17.29 13.48
CA GLU A 66 -11.02 18.68 13.24
C GLU A 66 -11.25 18.98 11.74
N ARG A 67 -10.62 18.21 10.85
CA ARG A 67 -10.61 18.47 9.40
C ARG A 67 -11.18 17.34 8.58
N ALA A 68 -11.07 16.12 9.06
CA ALA A 68 -11.44 14.92 8.33
C ALA A 68 -12.80 14.39 8.80
N PHE A 69 -13.69 14.17 7.86
CA PHE A 69 -14.98 13.52 8.13
C PHE A 69 -14.84 12.04 8.52
N ILE A 70 -13.82 11.37 7.97
CA ILE A 70 -13.51 9.97 8.25
C ILE A 70 -12.01 9.84 8.49
N LEU A 71 -11.64 9.13 9.55
CA LEU A 71 -10.29 8.65 9.79
C LEU A 71 -10.25 7.15 9.51
N GLU A 72 -9.42 6.74 8.57
CA GLU A 72 -9.22 5.33 8.20
C GLU A 72 -7.81 4.91 8.57
N PHE A 73 -7.71 3.88 9.39
CA PHE A 73 -6.44 3.29 9.77
C PHE A 73 -6.35 1.86 9.22
N ARG A 74 -5.35 1.59 8.40
CA ARG A 74 -5.07 0.25 7.88
C ARG A 74 -3.91 -0.36 8.62
N ASN A 75 -4.24 -1.15 9.64
CA ASN A 75 -3.25 -1.94 10.34
C ASN A 75 -2.73 -3.06 9.40
N LEU A 76 -1.48 -2.95 8.96
CA LEU A 76 -0.81 -3.94 8.11
C LEU A 76 -0.04 -4.99 8.93
N GLU A 77 0.05 -4.80 10.23
CA GLU A 77 0.68 -5.69 11.19
C GLU A 77 -0.30 -6.75 11.74
N GLU A 78 -0.03 -7.26 12.93
CA GLU A 78 -0.92 -8.20 13.60
C GLU A 78 -2.28 -7.56 13.88
N PRO A 79 -3.39 -8.27 13.62
CA PRO A 79 -4.74 -7.70 13.76
C PRO A 79 -5.06 -7.17 15.16
N LEU A 80 -4.42 -7.71 16.18
CA LEU A 80 -4.67 -7.31 17.58
C LEU A 80 -3.74 -6.18 18.06
N PHE A 81 -2.70 -5.83 17.30
CA PHE A 81 -1.81 -4.73 17.68
C PHE A 81 -2.58 -3.43 17.83
N GLY A 82 -2.46 -2.83 18.99
CA GLY A 82 -3.12 -1.55 19.29
C GLY A 82 -4.66 -1.61 19.39
N TYR A 83 -5.29 -2.79 19.34
CA TYR A 83 -6.75 -2.92 19.34
C TYR A 83 -7.44 -2.15 20.47
N ARG A 84 -6.91 -2.22 21.69
CA ARG A 84 -7.44 -1.49 22.86
C ARG A 84 -7.43 0.03 22.61
N TYR A 85 -6.34 0.54 22.05
CA TYR A 85 -6.18 1.97 21.81
C TYR A 85 -7.05 2.46 20.67
N PHE A 86 -7.26 1.65 19.63
CA PHE A 86 -8.25 1.94 18.59
C PHE A 86 -9.64 2.11 19.20
N ARG A 87 -10.05 1.18 20.07
CA ARG A 87 -11.35 1.27 20.73
C ARG A 87 -11.49 2.50 21.64
N GLN A 88 -10.44 2.84 22.38
CA GLN A 88 -10.41 4.03 23.24
C GLN A 88 -10.53 5.34 22.45
N ASN A 89 -9.99 5.38 21.23
CA ASN A 89 -10.08 6.54 20.33
C ASN A 89 -11.32 6.52 19.41
N GLY A 90 -12.31 5.67 19.69
CA GLY A 90 -13.58 5.65 18.96
C GLY A 90 -13.56 4.93 17.62
N TYR A 91 -12.49 4.24 17.29
CA TYR A 91 -12.44 3.44 16.07
C TYR A 91 -13.26 2.15 16.21
N PHE A 92 -13.86 1.72 15.11
CA PHE A 92 -14.47 0.41 14.99
C PHE A 92 -13.79 -0.40 13.89
N PRO A 93 -13.61 -1.72 14.10
CA PRO A 93 -12.96 -2.56 13.10
C PRO A 93 -13.88 -2.84 11.93
N VAL A 94 -13.35 -2.68 10.73
CA VAL A 94 -13.99 -3.16 9.50
C VAL A 94 -13.31 -4.47 9.11
N ARG A 95 -14.09 -5.50 8.85
CA ARG A 95 -13.56 -6.80 8.42
C ARG A 95 -12.92 -6.66 7.04
N TRP A 96 -11.65 -7.03 6.95
CA TRP A 96 -10.87 -7.02 5.72
C TRP A 96 -10.20 -8.36 5.53
N LEU A 97 -10.32 -8.93 4.34
CA LEU A 97 -9.59 -10.15 3.99
C LEU A 97 -8.16 -9.79 3.57
N ARG A 98 -7.20 -10.38 4.27
CA ARG A 98 -5.78 -10.30 3.95
C ARG A 98 -5.30 -11.69 3.53
N VAL A 99 -4.76 -11.77 2.33
CA VAL A 99 -4.13 -13.00 1.84
C VAL A 99 -2.62 -12.81 1.95
N ARG A 100 -1.98 -13.72 2.70
CA ARG A 100 -0.52 -13.78 2.81
C ARG A 100 -0.04 -15.11 2.24
N ASN A 101 0.97 -15.04 1.39
CA ASN A 101 1.69 -16.20 0.88
C ASN A 101 3.12 -16.13 1.38
N SER A 102 3.61 -17.19 2.04
CA SER A 102 5.02 -17.32 2.36
C SER A 102 5.80 -17.68 1.10
N LEU A 103 6.93 -17.00 0.89
CA LEU A 103 7.83 -17.26 -0.24
C LEU A 103 9.15 -17.89 0.21
N HIS A 104 9.26 -18.25 1.51
CA HIS A 104 10.55 -18.63 2.12
C HIS A 104 10.86 -20.12 2.12
N HIS A 105 9.88 -20.99 2.01
CA HIS A 105 10.08 -22.42 2.29
C HIS A 105 9.98 -23.35 1.09
N ASP A 106 9.34 -22.92 0.00
CA ASP A 106 9.14 -23.80 -1.15
C ASP A 106 9.14 -23.04 -2.48
N SER A 107 9.43 -23.74 -3.57
CA SER A 107 9.27 -23.19 -4.90
C SER A 107 7.80 -22.79 -5.13
N LEU A 108 7.57 -21.64 -5.75
CA LEU A 108 6.22 -21.14 -6.09
C LEU A 108 5.39 -22.18 -6.83
N ASP A 109 6.04 -23.08 -7.55
CA ASP A 109 5.39 -24.16 -8.29
C ASP A 109 4.59 -25.11 -7.41
N LYS A 110 5.00 -25.32 -6.16
CA LYS A 110 4.25 -26.20 -5.25
C LYS A 110 2.88 -25.63 -4.86
N TRP A 111 2.76 -24.31 -4.81
CA TRP A 111 1.56 -23.61 -4.34
C TRP A 111 0.58 -23.25 -5.46
N MET A 112 1.02 -23.27 -6.71
CA MET A 112 0.17 -23.00 -7.84
C MET A 112 -0.66 -24.21 -8.26
N SER A 113 -1.97 -24.00 -8.51
CA SER A 113 -2.81 -25.03 -9.11
C SER A 113 -2.30 -25.44 -10.48
N ALA A 114 -2.55 -26.71 -10.86
CA ALA A 114 -2.16 -27.23 -12.17
C ALA A 114 -2.71 -26.37 -13.33
N SER A 115 -3.96 -25.89 -13.20
CA SER A 115 -4.57 -25.00 -14.19
C SER A 115 -3.78 -23.68 -14.33
N ARG A 116 -3.37 -23.08 -13.22
CA ARG A 116 -2.59 -21.82 -13.24
C ARG A 116 -1.22 -22.03 -13.86
N LYS A 117 -0.53 -23.11 -13.52
CA LYS A 117 0.76 -23.47 -14.16
C LYS A 117 0.62 -23.62 -15.67
N LYS A 118 -0.43 -24.33 -16.12
CA LYS A 118 -0.71 -24.51 -17.55
C LYS A 118 -0.97 -23.17 -18.26
N GLN A 119 -1.74 -22.26 -17.64
CA GLN A 119 -2.01 -20.93 -18.19
C GLN A 119 -0.73 -20.12 -18.34
N ILE A 120 0.13 -20.07 -17.32
CA ILE A 120 1.40 -19.36 -17.34
C ILE A 120 2.32 -19.95 -18.40
N SER A 121 2.52 -21.27 -18.39
CA SER A 121 3.34 -21.97 -19.39
C SER A 121 2.87 -21.71 -20.83
N HIS A 122 1.56 -21.72 -21.06
CA HIS A 122 0.98 -21.42 -22.36
C HIS A 122 1.26 -19.98 -22.80
N GLY A 123 1.08 -19.01 -21.90
CA GLY A 123 1.40 -17.60 -22.18
C GLY A 123 2.87 -17.38 -22.54
N LEU A 124 3.78 -17.95 -21.76
CA LEU A 124 5.24 -17.85 -22.00
C LEU A 124 5.63 -18.54 -23.31
N LYS A 125 5.11 -19.74 -23.59
CA LYS A 125 5.38 -20.46 -24.85
C LYS A 125 4.86 -19.71 -26.07
N ASN A 126 3.80 -18.92 -25.92
CA ASN A 126 3.27 -18.09 -27.01
C ASN A 126 4.03 -16.74 -27.17
N GLY A 127 5.12 -16.53 -26.43
CA GLY A 127 5.96 -15.35 -26.55
C GLY A 127 5.57 -14.18 -25.65
N ALA A 128 4.80 -14.41 -24.60
CA ALA A 128 4.63 -13.42 -23.54
C ALA A 128 5.91 -13.34 -22.71
N VAL A 129 6.37 -12.11 -22.39
CA VAL A 129 7.55 -11.86 -21.57
C VAL A 129 7.14 -11.06 -20.35
N ILE A 130 7.72 -11.41 -19.20
CA ILE A 130 7.52 -10.67 -17.94
C ILE A 130 8.78 -9.85 -17.70
N GLU A 131 8.61 -8.55 -17.55
CA GLU A 131 9.68 -7.58 -17.39
C GLU A 131 9.37 -6.61 -16.24
N VAL A 132 10.41 -5.92 -15.78
CA VAL A 132 10.24 -4.75 -14.88
C VAL A 132 10.21 -3.52 -15.78
N ALA A 133 9.25 -2.62 -15.55
CA ALA A 133 9.21 -1.35 -16.26
C ALA A 133 10.36 -0.45 -15.80
N HIS A 134 11.06 0.15 -16.78
CA HIS A 134 12.20 1.04 -16.55
C HIS A 134 12.02 2.41 -17.21
N THR A 135 11.15 2.53 -18.20
CA THR A 135 10.99 3.76 -18.97
C THR A 135 9.66 4.46 -18.69
N LYS A 136 9.64 5.76 -18.94
CA LYS A 136 8.40 6.57 -18.83
C LYS A 136 7.36 6.16 -19.87
N GLU A 137 7.79 5.68 -21.00
CA GLU A 137 6.93 5.18 -22.10
C GLU A 137 6.19 3.91 -21.67
N GLU A 138 6.91 2.96 -21.08
CA GLU A 138 6.33 1.73 -20.51
C GLU A 138 5.35 2.06 -19.39
N LEU A 139 5.72 2.99 -18.52
CA LEU A 139 4.83 3.46 -17.47
C LEU A 139 3.53 4.06 -18.02
N LYS A 140 3.62 4.93 -19.04
CA LYS A 140 2.44 5.53 -19.68
C LYS A 140 1.54 4.47 -20.32
N ALA A 141 2.12 3.49 -21.00
CA ALA A 141 1.38 2.39 -21.62
C ALA A 141 0.68 1.52 -20.55
N PHE A 142 1.40 1.13 -19.50
CA PHE A 142 0.86 0.40 -18.36
C PHE A 142 -0.26 1.17 -17.65
N PHE A 143 -0.05 2.45 -17.36
CA PHE A 143 -1.05 3.30 -16.71
C PHE A 143 -2.31 3.47 -17.55
N SER A 144 -2.17 3.62 -18.87
CA SER A 144 -3.31 3.70 -19.79
C SER A 144 -4.13 2.41 -19.77
N MET A 145 -3.46 1.25 -19.73
CA MET A 145 -4.11 -0.05 -19.57
C MET A 145 -4.86 -0.13 -18.23
N LEU A 146 -4.21 0.22 -17.11
CA LEU A 146 -4.85 0.26 -15.80
C LEU A 146 -6.06 1.19 -15.78
N LYS A 147 -5.93 2.39 -16.30
CA LYS A 147 -7.02 3.38 -16.35
C LYS A 147 -8.24 2.81 -17.10
N ARG A 148 -8.03 2.16 -18.24
CA ARG A 148 -9.11 1.52 -19.01
C ARG A 148 -9.75 0.35 -18.22
N TYR A 149 -8.96 -0.43 -17.50
CA TYR A 149 -9.46 -1.54 -16.69
C TYR A 149 -10.23 -1.07 -15.45
N TYR A 150 -9.80 0.02 -14.82
CA TYR A 150 -10.42 0.58 -13.62
C TYR A 150 -11.58 1.54 -13.92
N SER A 151 -11.62 2.17 -15.09
CA SER A 151 -12.64 3.14 -15.46
C SER A 151 -14.08 2.64 -15.31
N PRO A 152 -14.45 1.41 -15.69
CA PRO A 152 -15.80 0.89 -15.49
C PRO A 152 -16.07 0.45 -14.04
N LYS A 153 -15.05 0.42 -13.17
CA LYS A 153 -15.19 -0.05 -11.79
C LYS A 153 -15.25 1.13 -10.83
N ILE A 154 -16.41 1.67 -10.62
CA ILE A 154 -16.73 2.93 -9.93
C ILE A 154 -16.12 3.06 -8.52
N HIS A 155 -15.78 1.95 -7.86
CA HIS A 155 -15.37 1.97 -6.44
C HIS A 155 -13.88 1.69 -6.18
N ARG A 156 -13.07 1.54 -7.21
CA ARG A 156 -11.63 1.31 -7.02
C ARG A 156 -10.83 2.57 -7.31
N TYR A 157 -10.14 3.02 -6.29
CA TYR A 157 -9.22 4.13 -6.41
C TYR A 157 -7.98 3.72 -7.22
N LEU A 158 -7.69 4.50 -8.25
CA LEU A 158 -6.43 4.46 -8.97
C LEU A 158 -5.70 5.77 -8.72
N PRO A 159 -4.47 5.76 -8.18
CA PRO A 159 -3.64 6.96 -8.06
C PRO A 159 -3.40 7.61 -9.42
N ASP A 160 -2.99 8.86 -9.42
CA ASP A 160 -2.53 9.51 -10.63
C ASP A 160 -1.17 8.94 -11.12
N ILE A 161 -0.79 9.30 -12.33
CA ILE A 161 0.46 8.83 -12.94
C ILE A 161 1.69 9.28 -12.15
N GLY A 162 1.59 10.39 -11.40
CA GLY A 162 2.68 10.88 -10.56
C GLY A 162 3.11 9.90 -9.48
N PHE A 163 2.16 9.21 -8.85
CA PHE A 163 2.47 8.13 -7.91
C PHE A 163 3.35 7.04 -8.55
N PHE A 164 2.98 6.59 -9.74
CA PHE A 164 3.72 5.55 -10.45
C PHE A 164 5.07 6.05 -10.98
N SER A 165 5.17 7.33 -11.37
CA SER A 165 6.45 7.95 -11.77
C SER A 165 7.43 7.99 -10.60
N THR A 166 6.96 8.42 -9.43
CA THR A 166 7.79 8.42 -8.22
C THR A 166 8.24 7.02 -7.84
N LEU A 167 7.35 6.02 -7.96
CA LEU A 167 7.72 4.63 -7.72
C LEU A 167 8.77 4.14 -8.72
N LEU A 168 8.66 4.49 -10.00
CA LEU A 168 9.61 4.11 -11.04
C LEU A 168 11.01 4.71 -10.76
N GLU A 169 11.06 5.97 -10.35
CA GLU A 169 12.30 6.68 -9.99
C GLU A 169 12.99 6.09 -8.76
N HIS A 170 12.23 5.55 -7.80
CA HIS A 170 12.73 4.94 -6.57
C HIS A 170 12.58 3.42 -6.53
N SER A 171 12.49 2.77 -7.69
CA SER A 171 12.15 1.35 -7.85
C SER A 171 13.11 0.38 -7.13
N SER A 172 14.36 0.79 -6.90
CA SER A 172 15.37 -0.06 -6.24
C SER A 172 15.07 -0.34 -4.76
N HIS A 173 14.35 0.56 -4.08
CA HIS A 173 14.17 0.51 -2.62
C HIS A 173 12.73 0.31 -2.17
N CYS A 174 11.76 0.81 -2.94
CA CYS A 174 10.36 0.89 -2.49
C CYS A 174 9.44 -0.11 -3.16
N GLY A 175 9.78 -0.62 -4.34
CA GLY A 175 8.93 -1.54 -5.08
C GLY A 175 9.26 -1.59 -6.56
N LYS A 176 8.47 -2.37 -7.30
CA LYS A 176 8.64 -2.56 -8.74
C LYS A 176 7.31 -2.55 -9.46
N ILE A 177 7.33 -2.08 -10.70
CA ILE A 177 6.23 -2.20 -11.65
C ILE A 177 6.59 -3.33 -12.61
N PHE A 178 5.89 -4.45 -12.50
CA PHE A 178 6.02 -5.58 -13.41
C PHE A 178 5.06 -5.39 -14.57
N ILE A 179 5.53 -5.64 -15.78
CA ILE A 179 4.73 -5.60 -17.01
C ILE A 179 4.80 -6.94 -17.72
N VAL A 180 3.73 -7.28 -18.40
CA VAL A 180 3.67 -8.42 -19.29
C VAL A 180 3.56 -7.88 -20.70
N ARG A 181 4.53 -8.23 -21.54
CA ARG A 181 4.60 -7.82 -22.94
C ARG A 181 4.30 -8.99 -23.87
N TYR A 182 3.54 -8.72 -24.91
CA TYR A 182 3.27 -9.65 -25.99
C TYR A 182 3.21 -8.89 -27.32
N LYS A 183 4.01 -9.30 -28.32
CA LYS A 183 4.10 -8.62 -29.62
C LYS A 183 4.24 -7.09 -29.46
N ASP A 184 5.23 -6.67 -28.69
CA ASP A 184 5.56 -5.26 -28.38
C ASP A 184 4.46 -4.46 -27.67
N LYS A 185 3.36 -5.08 -27.26
CA LYS A 185 2.29 -4.44 -26.51
C LYS A 185 2.30 -4.89 -25.05
N ILE A 186 2.13 -3.95 -24.14
CA ILE A 186 1.88 -4.25 -22.73
C ILE A 186 0.43 -4.74 -22.60
N ILE A 187 0.28 -6.00 -22.19
CA ILE A 187 -1.02 -6.68 -22.08
C ILE A 187 -1.43 -6.92 -20.63
N GLY A 188 -0.54 -6.74 -19.68
CA GLY A 188 -0.78 -6.94 -18.26
C GLY A 188 0.34 -6.36 -17.44
N GLY A 189 0.18 -6.43 -16.13
CA GLY A 189 1.22 -6.06 -15.19
C GLY A 189 0.69 -5.94 -13.77
N SER A 190 1.59 -5.66 -12.85
CA SER A 190 1.28 -5.48 -11.44
C SER A 190 2.25 -4.52 -10.79
N VAL A 191 1.83 -3.91 -9.69
CA VAL A 191 2.65 -3.03 -8.87
C VAL A 191 2.86 -3.67 -7.52
N CYS A 192 4.11 -3.91 -7.17
CA CYS A 192 4.49 -4.45 -5.87
C CYS A 192 5.30 -3.41 -5.10
N LEU A 193 4.94 -3.17 -3.84
CA LEU A 193 5.74 -2.42 -2.89
C LEU A 193 6.49 -3.39 -1.97
N PHE A 194 7.67 -3.00 -1.53
CA PHE A 194 8.50 -3.78 -0.62
C PHE A 194 8.66 -3.04 0.71
N SER A 195 8.60 -3.78 1.79
CA SER A 195 8.89 -3.29 3.14
C SER A 195 9.51 -4.40 3.96
N GLY A 196 10.80 -4.29 4.25
CA GLY A 196 11.55 -5.36 4.91
C GLY A 196 11.48 -6.67 4.12
N SER A 197 10.95 -7.72 4.73
CA SER A 197 10.74 -9.03 4.11
C SER A 197 9.39 -9.19 3.40
N ASP A 198 8.54 -8.19 3.45
CA ASP A 198 7.19 -8.25 2.91
C ASP A 198 7.08 -7.58 1.53
N ALA A 199 6.29 -8.19 0.65
CA ALA A 199 5.89 -7.62 -0.63
C ALA A 199 4.38 -7.44 -0.69
N TYR A 200 3.93 -6.25 -1.05
CA TYR A 200 2.52 -5.89 -1.14
C TYR A 200 2.10 -5.68 -2.59
N LEU A 201 1.18 -6.50 -3.06
CA LEU A 201 0.56 -6.33 -4.36
C LEU A 201 -0.51 -5.23 -4.27
N LEU A 202 -0.32 -4.12 -5.00
CA LEU A 202 -1.26 -2.99 -5.00
C LEU A 202 -2.23 -3.01 -6.18
N PHE A 203 -1.72 -3.28 -7.38
CA PHE A 203 -2.44 -3.21 -8.65
C PHE A 203 -2.04 -4.37 -9.55
#